data_ca0b5ccbdbbcf695380f2b135dd93817
#
_entry.id   ca0b5ccbdbbcf695380f2b135dd93817
#
_cell.length_a   1.000
_cell.length_b   1.000
_cell.length_c   1.000
_cell.angle_alpha   90.00
_cell.angle_beta   90.00
_cell.angle_gamma   90.00
#
_symmetry.space_group_name_H-M   'P 1'
#
loop_
_entity.id
_entity.type
_entity.pdbx_description
1 polymer ?
#
loop_
_entity_poly.entity_id
_entity_poly.type
_entity_poly.pdbx_seq_one_letter_code
_entity_poly.pdbx_strand_id
1 'polypeptide(L)'
;MYKRQGINNELRDENGNNITVSEFIENTQNRINQLSLPVEDGGNGWEEKGLVMTLTGPVPITNAVTEESFNLFCDVFPTGVVFVAIGLFLFHCDLLQTGRIRFVQGIKVLIISGLPTLCSVFITMGIIGWTNYEVSMTVIIVGPIVLALGVSYGLHITNRYAESKGTPQEKMAEALESTGRAVLLSALTTIIGFISLVFTPMK
;
A
#
# COMPACT_ATOMS: atom_id res chain seq x y z
N MET A 1 21.48 6.47 23.27
CA MET A 1 22.26 6.11 22.09
C MET A 1 22.22 4.59 21.91
N TYR A 2 21.11 4.06 21.36
CA TYR A 2 20.98 2.62 21.06
C TYR A 2 21.79 2.36 19.79
N LYS A 3 22.96 1.75 19.94
CA LYS A 3 23.63 1.08 18.83
C LYS A 3 22.65 0.03 18.30
N ARG A 4 22.14 0.23 17.05
CA ARG A 4 21.66 -0.90 16.25
C ARG A 4 22.86 -1.85 16.18
N GLN A 5 22.87 -2.87 17.01
CA GLN A 5 23.61 -4.06 16.68
C GLN A 5 22.91 -4.59 15.44
N GLY A 6 23.44 -4.22 14.27
CA GLY A 6 23.15 -4.94 13.07
C GLY A 6 23.47 -6.39 13.42
N ILE A 7 22.45 -7.24 13.40
CA ILE A 7 22.61 -8.68 13.35
C ILE A 7 23.16 -8.93 11.94
N ASN A 8 24.42 -8.60 11.74
CA ASN A 8 25.27 -9.11 10.67
C ASN A 8 25.77 -10.50 11.06
N ASN A 9 24.97 -11.28 11.75
CA ASN A 9 25.14 -12.70 11.80
C ASN A 9 24.53 -13.22 10.50
N GLU A 10 25.41 -13.50 9.53
CA GLU A 10 25.06 -14.30 8.38
C GLU A 10 24.38 -15.56 8.92
N LEU A 11 23.04 -15.61 8.78
CA LEU A 11 22.29 -16.81 9.11
C LEU A 11 22.74 -17.87 8.10
N ARG A 12 23.21 -19.01 8.62
CA ARG A 12 23.67 -20.11 7.80
C ARG A 12 22.79 -21.32 8.03
N ASP A 13 22.53 -22.05 6.95
CA ASP A 13 21.89 -23.36 7.04
C ASP A 13 22.84 -24.41 7.66
N GLU A 14 22.35 -25.63 7.82
CA GLU A 14 23.16 -26.79 8.32
C GLU A 14 24.33 -27.09 7.39
N ASN A 15 24.30 -26.65 6.15
CA ASN A 15 25.34 -26.85 5.13
C ASN A 15 26.34 -25.68 5.06
N GLY A 16 26.13 -24.62 5.88
CA GLY A 16 27.00 -23.45 5.93
C GLY A 16 26.70 -22.39 4.89
N ASN A 17 25.58 -22.49 4.14
CA ASN A 17 25.17 -21.49 3.16
C ASN A 17 24.43 -20.33 3.86
N ASN A 18 24.60 -19.11 3.37
CA ASN A 18 23.89 -17.96 3.86
C ASN A 18 22.39 -18.05 3.49
N ILE A 19 21.54 -17.94 4.49
CA ILE A 19 20.08 -17.98 4.33
C ILE A 19 19.44 -16.65 4.76
N THR A 20 18.29 -16.34 4.19
CA THR A 20 17.51 -15.18 4.57
C THR A 20 16.80 -15.43 5.90
N VAL A 21 16.37 -14.34 6.58
CA VAL A 21 15.58 -14.45 7.82
C VAL A 21 14.27 -15.21 7.58
N SER A 22 13.60 -14.97 6.45
CA SER A 22 12.37 -15.67 6.06
C SER A 22 12.60 -17.18 5.91
N GLU A 23 13.65 -17.56 5.22
CA GLU A 23 14.03 -18.96 5.02
C GLU A 23 14.41 -19.64 6.34
N PHE A 24 15.09 -18.93 7.24
CA PHE A 24 15.39 -19.45 8.57
C PHE A 24 14.11 -19.71 9.38
N ILE A 25 13.14 -18.79 9.33
CA ILE A 25 11.84 -18.93 10.00
C ILE A 25 11.08 -20.12 9.43
N GLU A 26 11.01 -20.24 8.10
CA GLU A 26 10.33 -21.34 7.42
C GLU A 26 10.96 -22.70 7.77
N ASN A 27 12.27 -22.81 7.69
CA ASN A 27 13.00 -24.02 8.06
C ASN A 27 12.77 -24.41 9.54
N THR A 28 12.77 -23.41 10.43
CA THR A 28 12.52 -23.67 11.85
C THR A 28 11.08 -24.12 12.09
N GLN A 29 10.09 -23.49 11.43
CA GLN A 29 8.69 -23.88 11.50
C GLN A 29 8.46 -25.29 10.94
N ASN A 30 9.11 -25.63 9.83
CA ASN A 30 9.04 -26.96 9.24
C ASN A 30 9.61 -28.03 10.19
N ARG A 31 10.71 -27.74 10.89
CA ARG A 31 11.25 -28.63 11.94
C ARG A 31 10.28 -28.81 13.10
N ILE A 32 9.66 -27.73 13.56
CA ILE A 32 8.64 -27.80 14.61
C ILE A 32 7.47 -28.67 14.16
N ASN A 33 6.99 -28.48 12.93
CA ASN A 33 5.90 -29.28 12.38
C ASN A 33 6.27 -30.76 12.27
N GLN A 34 7.50 -31.08 11.83
CA GLN A 34 8.00 -32.46 11.78
C GLN A 34 8.05 -33.11 13.17
N LEU A 35 8.45 -32.36 14.19
CA LEU A 35 8.50 -32.86 15.57
C LEU A 35 7.09 -33.08 16.16
N SER A 36 6.07 -32.37 15.66
CA SER A 36 4.68 -32.53 16.08
C SER A 36 4.01 -33.77 15.49
N LEU A 37 4.52 -34.31 14.36
CA LEU A 37 3.97 -35.50 13.72
C LEU A 37 3.94 -36.71 14.68
N PRO A 38 3.01 -37.69 14.45
CA PRO A 38 2.97 -38.94 15.17
C PRO A 38 4.30 -39.68 15.15
N VAL A 39 4.57 -40.46 16.17
CA VAL A 39 5.81 -41.26 16.25
C VAL A 39 5.89 -42.26 15.08
N GLU A 40 4.77 -42.76 14.59
CA GLU A 40 4.67 -43.68 13.44
C GLU A 40 5.17 -43.01 12.14
N ASP A 41 5.03 -41.68 12.03
CA ASP A 41 5.47 -40.88 10.87
C ASP A 41 6.88 -40.25 11.08
N GLY A 42 7.62 -40.72 12.09
CA GLY A 42 8.98 -40.25 12.39
C GLY A 42 9.06 -38.95 13.21
N GLY A 43 7.92 -38.47 13.73
CA GLY A 43 7.86 -37.33 14.64
C GLY A 43 8.01 -37.76 16.11
N ASN A 44 7.83 -36.80 17.03
CA ASN A 44 7.85 -37.03 18.48
C ASN A 44 6.47 -37.17 19.12
N GLY A 45 5.40 -37.12 18.34
CA GLY A 45 4.02 -37.26 18.79
C GLY A 45 3.60 -36.17 19.77
N TRP A 46 4.08 -34.95 19.62
CA TRP A 46 3.76 -33.87 20.56
C TRP A 46 2.30 -33.45 20.46
N GLU A 47 1.74 -33.44 19.27
CA GLU A 47 0.35 -33.08 19.02
C GLU A 47 -0.61 -34.10 19.66
N GLU A 48 -0.27 -35.40 19.63
CA GLU A 48 -1.02 -36.45 20.31
C GLU A 48 -1.00 -36.30 21.84
N LYS A 49 0.06 -35.67 22.38
CA LYS A 49 0.19 -35.33 23.80
C LYS A 49 -0.46 -34.00 24.18
N GLY A 50 -1.17 -33.35 23.24
CA GLY A 50 -1.79 -32.06 23.45
C GLY A 50 -0.81 -30.89 23.56
N LEU A 51 0.42 -31.05 23.06
CA LEU A 51 1.44 -30.00 23.02
C LEU A 51 1.44 -29.34 21.64
N VAL A 52 1.17 -28.05 21.57
CA VAL A 52 1.28 -27.24 20.37
C VAL A 52 2.49 -26.32 20.53
N MET A 53 3.45 -26.45 19.61
CA MET A 53 4.60 -25.55 19.56
C MET A 53 4.45 -24.59 18.41
N THR A 54 4.56 -23.30 18.69
CA THR A 54 4.54 -22.24 17.69
C THR A 54 5.78 -21.37 17.84
N LEU A 55 6.40 -21.04 16.71
CA LEU A 55 7.49 -20.08 16.68
C LEU A 55 6.89 -18.68 16.92
N THR A 56 7.35 -17.99 17.95
CA THR A 56 6.86 -16.66 18.32
C THR A 56 8.02 -15.73 18.62
N GLY A 57 7.76 -14.45 18.61
CA GLY A 57 8.75 -13.40 18.87
C GLY A 57 8.62 -12.24 17.90
N PRO A 58 9.34 -11.13 18.09
CA PRO A 58 9.21 -9.95 17.24
C PRO A 58 9.48 -10.24 15.76
N VAL A 59 10.53 -11.01 15.45
CA VAL A 59 10.96 -11.27 14.08
C VAL A 59 9.98 -12.19 13.33
N PRO A 60 9.59 -13.38 13.83
CA PRO A 60 8.60 -14.22 13.15
C PRO A 60 7.24 -13.52 12.97
N ILE A 61 6.77 -12.81 13.99
CA ILE A 61 5.50 -12.09 13.93
C ILE A 61 5.55 -10.99 12.87
N THR A 62 6.61 -10.17 12.86
CA THR A 62 6.75 -9.10 11.87
C THR A 62 6.81 -9.68 10.45
N ASN A 63 7.52 -10.77 10.25
CA ASN A 63 7.61 -11.42 8.94
C ASN A 63 6.25 -11.95 8.48
N ALA A 64 5.55 -12.69 9.31
CA ALA A 64 4.22 -13.24 9.00
C ALA A 64 3.19 -12.11 8.73
N VAL A 65 3.19 -11.07 9.54
CA VAL A 65 2.29 -9.92 9.34
C VAL A 65 2.62 -9.16 8.07
N THR A 66 3.90 -9.01 7.73
CA THR A 66 4.31 -8.32 6.49
C THR A 66 3.90 -9.11 5.25
N GLU A 67 4.12 -10.42 5.25
CA GLU A 67 3.75 -11.33 4.16
C GLU A 67 2.24 -11.34 3.95
N GLU A 68 1.47 -11.53 5.01
CA GLU A 68 0.00 -11.51 4.96
C GLU A 68 -0.52 -10.14 4.50
N SER A 69 0.06 -9.05 5.00
CA SER A 69 -0.31 -7.69 4.59
C SER A 69 -0.03 -7.45 3.11
N PHE A 70 1.06 -7.99 2.57
CA PHE A 70 1.38 -7.86 1.16
C PHE A 70 0.40 -8.65 0.28
N ASN A 71 0.04 -9.87 0.68
CA ASN A 71 -0.97 -10.68 -0.01
C ASN A 71 -2.33 -9.98 -0.01
N LEU A 72 -2.77 -9.49 1.15
CA LEU A 72 -4.00 -8.69 1.26
C LEU A 72 -3.96 -7.43 0.40
N PHE A 73 -2.81 -6.74 0.32
CA PHE A 73 -2.65 -5.60 -0.57
C PHE A 73 -2.83 -5.98 -2.03
N CYS A 74 -2.21 -7.07 -2.48
CA CYS A 74 -2.33 -7.54 -3.86
C CYS A 74 -3.76 -7.91 -4.24
N ASP A 75 -4.56 -8.40 -3.30
CA ASP A 75 -5.96 -8.78 -3.52
C ASP A 75 -6.93 -7.60 -3.39
N VAL A 76 -6.76 -6.79 -2.35
CA VAL A 76 -7.70 -5.71 -2.00
C VAL A 76 -7.42 -4.44 -2.79
N PHE A 77 -6.16 -4.10 -3.08
CA PHE A 77 -5.81 -2.87 -3.78
C PHE A 77 -6.41 -2.77 -5.19
N PRO A 78 -6.31 -3.80 -6.07
CA PRO A 78 -6.96 -3.77 -7.39
C PRO A 78 -8.48 -3.63 -7.28
N THR A 79 -9.09 -4.31 -6.33
CA THR A 79 -10.53 -4.20 -6.05
C THR A 79 -10.89 -2.77 -5.65
N GLY A 80 -10.12 -2.13 -4.79
CA GLY A 80 -10.26 -0.73 -4.41
C GLY A 80 -10.14 0.22 -5.59
N VAL A 81 -9.17 0.01 -6.49
CA VAL A 81 -9.02 0.78 -7.73
C VAL A 81 -10.27 0.68 -8.61
N VAL A 82 -10.84 -0.51 -8.76
CA VAL A 82 -12.07 -0.73 -9.54
C VAL A 82 -13.26 0.01 -8.90
N PHE A 83 -13.44 -0.07 -7.59
CA PHE A 83 -14.51 0.67 -6.90
C PHE A 83 -14.36 2.19 -7.04
N VAL A 84 -13.15 2.71 -6.92
CA VAL A 84 -12.85 4.13 -7.13
C VAL A 84 -13.17 4.54 -8.58
N ALA A 85 -12.76 3.71 -9.55
CA ALA A 85 -13.03 3.96 -10.96
C ALA A 85 -14.55 3.98 -11.26
N ILE A 86 -15.30 3.04 -10.71
CA ILE A 86 -16.77 2.99 -10.83
C ILE A 86 -17.38 4.22 -10.17
N GLY A 87 -16.95 4.60 -8.98
CA GLY A 87 -17.44 5.78 -8.26
C GLY A 87 -17.20 7.07 -9.06
N LEU A 88 -15.97 7.26 -9.57
CA LEU A 88 -15.62 8.38 -10.43
C LEU A 88 -16.49 8.44 -11.69
N PHE A 89 -16.68 7.30 -12.33
CA PHE A 89 -17.48 7.18 -13.54
C PHE A 89 -18.94 7.53 -13.26
N LEU A 90 -19.56 6.93 -12.26
CA LEU A 90 -20.96 7.16 -11.91
C LEU A 90 -21.22 8.61 -11.49
N PHE A 91 -20.32 9.20 -10.72
CA PHE A 91 -20.45 10.58 -10.27
C PHE A 91 -20.43 11.59 -11.42
N HIS A 92 -19.59 11.34 -12.44
CA HIS A 92 -19.43 12.25 -13.58
C HIS A 92 -20.32 11.92 -14.79
N CYS A 93 -21.02 10.79 -14.76
CA CYS A 93 -22.02 10.47 -15.79
C CYS A 93 -23.31 11.25 -15.67
N ASP A 94 -23.45 12.20 -14.71
CA ASP A 94 -24.70 12.93 -14.41
C ASP A 94 -25.90 11.99 -14.13
N LEU A 95 -25.66 10.72 -13.91
CA LEU A 95 -26.71 9.73 -13.69
C LEU A 95 -27.52 10.05 -12.43
N LEU A 96 -26.84 10.56 -11.39
CA LEU A 96 -27.44 10.91 -10.10
C LEU A 96 -28.18 12.25 -10.09
N GLN A 97 -27.80 13.19 -10.98
CA GLN A 97 -28.37 14.55 -10.98
C GLN A 97 -29.41 14.76 -12.10
N THR A 98 -29.20 14.21 -13.29
CA THR A 98 -30.01 14.56 -14.46
C THR A 98 -30.58 13.35 -15.20
N GLY A 99 -30.22 12.12 -14.81
CA GLY A 99 -30.68 10.88 -15.47
C GLY A 99 -30.19 10.70 -16.91
N ARG A 100 -29.32 11.57 -17.41
CA ARG A 100 -28.70 11.48 -18.75
C ARG A 100 -27.30 10.91 -18.64
N ILE A 101 -27.09 9.76 -19.25
CA ILE A 101 -25.80 9.08 -19.26
C ILE A 101 -24.86 9.79 -20.25
N ARG A 102 -23.89 10.53 -19.76
CA ARG A 102 -22.81 11.15 -20.56
C ARG A 102 -21.53 10.30 -20.46
N PHE A 103 -21.56 9.13 -21.05
CA PHE A 103 -20.46 8.15 -21.01
C PHE A 103 -19.08 8.75 -21.34
N VAL A 104 -19.00 9.56 -22.38
CA VAL A 104 -17.74 10.18 -22.85
C VAL A 104 -17.15 11.11 -21.79
N GLN A 105 -17.98 11.79 -21.03
CA GLN A 105 -17.53 12.70 -19.97
C GLN A 105 -17.01 11.93 -18.76
N GLY A 106 -17.69 10.87 -18.35
CA GLY A 106 -17.25 9.98 -17.26
C GLY A 106 -15.90 9.34 -17.57
N ILE A 107 -15.70 8.83 -18.80
CA ILE A 107 -14.43 8.26 -19.24
C ILE A 107 -13.30 9.31 -19.26
N LYS A 108 -13.57 10.52 -19.75
CA LYS A 108 -12.56 11.60 -19.74
C LYS A 108 -12.09 11.94 -18.34
N VAL A 109 -13.00 12.07 -17.38
CA VAL A 109 -12.65 12.37 -15.98
C VAL A 109 -11.90 11.20 -15.35
N LEU A 110 -12.32 9.97 -15.62
CA LEU A 110 -11.63 8.78 -15.15
C LEU A 110 -10.17 8.75 -15.62
N ILE A 111 -9.92 9.07 -16.89
CA ILE A 111 -8.56 9.11 -17.44
C ILE A 111 -7.78 10.29 -16.84
N ILE A 112 -8.35 11.48 -16.81
CA ILE A 112 -7.66 12.70 -16.38
C ILE A 112 -7.31 12.65 -14.88
N SER A 113 -8.18 12.13 -14.03
CA SER A 113 -7.96 12.05 -12.59
C SER A 113 -7.35 10.71 -12.15
N GLY A 114 -7.74 9.60 -12.76
CA GLY A 114 -7.33 8.26 -12.37
C GLY A 114 -5.94 7.89 -12.85
N LEU A 115 -5.62 8.17 -14.12
CA LEU A 115 -4.33 7.76 -14.70
C LEU A 115 -3.11 8.38 -14.00
N PRO A 116 -3.05 9.71 -13.75
CA PRO A 116 -1.92 10.30 -13.04
C PRO A 116 -1.77 9.75 -11.62
N THR A 117 -2.89 9.49 -10.96
CA THR A 117 -2.90 8.92 -9.60
C THR A 117 -2.33 7.51 -9.58
N LEU A 118 -2.76 6.65 -10.50
CA LEU A 118 -2.19 5.30 -10.64
C LEU A 118 -0.70 5.34 -10.96
N CYS A 119 -0.28 6.21 -11.89
CA CYS A 119 1.14 6.41 -12.17
C CYS A 119 1.93 6.84 -10.92
N SER A 120 1.38 7.73 -10.09
CA SER A 120 2.00 8.13 -8.83
C SER A 120 2.17 6.96 -7.86
N VAL A 121 1.17 6.08 -7.75
CA VAL A 121 1.27 4.87 -6.91
C VAL A 121 2.39 3.96 -7.42
N PHE A 122 2.41 3.66 -8.73
CA PHE A 122 3.45 2.79 -9.31
C PHE A 122 4.85 3.38 -9.19
N ILE A 123 5.01 4.70 -9.40
CA ILE A 123 6.30 5.38 -9.22
C ILE A 123 6.74 5.29 -7.75
N THR A 124 5.83 5.55 -6.81
CA THR A 124 6.14 5.49 -5.37
C THR A 124 6.57 4.09 -4.96
N MET A 125 5.80 3.06 -5.34
CA MET A 125 6.15 1.67 -5.05
C MET A 125 7.43 1.24 -5.77
N GLY A 126 7.66 1.70 -7.01
CA GLY A 126 8.88 1.44 -7.75
C GLY A 126 10.12 2.04 -7.09
N ILE A 127 10.04 3.27 -6.56
CA ILE A 127 11.14 3.91 -5.82
C ILE A 127 11.44 3.14 -4.53
N ILE A 128 10.41 2.73 -3.77
CA ILE A 128 10.57 1.92 -2.56
C ILE A 128 11.28 0.60 -2.89
N GLY A 129 10.84 -0.09 -3.94
CA GLY A 129 11.48 -1.33 -4.38
C GLY A 129 12.94 -1.14 -4.85
N TRP A 130 13.22 -0.03 -5.54
CA TRP A 130 14.59 0.27 -6.00
C TRP A 130 15.55 0.60 -4.86
N THR A 131 15.07 1.24 -3.80
CA THR A 131 15.90 1.58 -2.63
C THR A 131 16.21 0.37 -1.73
N ASN A 132 15.76 -0.83 -2.08
CA ASN A 132 15.85 -2.05 -1.25
C ASN A 132 15.35 -1.81 0.19
N TYR A 133 14.38 -0.93 0.35
CA TYR A 133 13.74 -0.71 1.64
C TYR A 133 12.88 -1.91 1.99
N GLU A 134 13.00 -2.42 3.21
CA GLU A 134 12.19 -3.54 3.66
C GLU A 134 10.70 -3.19 3.58
N VAL A 135 9.95 -4.03 2.88
CA VAL A 135 8.50 -3.87 2.76
C VAL A 135 7.88 -4.20 4.11
N SER A 136 7.50 -3.17 4.83
CA SER A 136 6.79 -3.28 6.11
C SER A 136 5.30 -2.99 5.91
N MET A 137 4.48 -3.35 6.90
CA MET A 137 3.06 -3.03 6.92
C MET A 137 2.80 -1.53 6.66
N THR A 138 3.64 -0.65 7.20
CA THR A 138 3.54 0.82 6.99
C THR A 138 3.75 1.21 5.53
N VAL A 139 4.67 0.56 4.83
CA VAL A 139 4.94 0.80 3.41
C VAL A 139 3.77 0.37 2.53
N ILE A 140 3.15 -0.76 2.86
CA ILE A 140 2.00 -1.31 2.12
C ILE A 140 0.81 -0.33 2.12
N ILE A 141 0.56 0.35 3.24
CA ILE A 141 -0.54 1.31 3.39
C ILE A 141 -0.36 2.57 2.52
N VAL A 142 0.87 2.89 2.11
CA VAL A 142 1.16 4.09 1.29
C VAL A 142 0.41 4.07 -0.05
N GLY A 143 0.30 2.91 -0.71
CA GLY A 143 -0.39 2.78 -1.98
C GLY A 143 -1.85 3.26 -1.94
N PRO A 144 -2.70 2.70 -1.08
CA PRO A 144 -4.08 3.17 -0.89
C PRO A 144 -4.21 4.64 -0.50
N ILE A 145 -3.30 5.16 0.35
CA ILE A 145 -3.31 6.57 0.75
C ILE A 145 -3.03 7.48 -0.45
N VAL A 146 -1.99 7.18 -1.23
CA VAL A 146 -1.64 7.96 -2.44
C VAL A 146 -2.79 7.92 -3.46
N LEU A 147 -3.43 6.74 -3.62
CA LEU A 147 -4.59 6.61 -4.49
C LEU A 147 -5.75 7.51 -4.04
N ALA A 148 -6.11 7.45 -2.77
CA ALA A 148 -7.22 8.23 -2.22
C ALA A 148 -6.99 9.74 -2.33
N LEU A 149 -5.81 10.22 -1.95
CA LEU A 149 -5.45 11.64 -2.03
C LEU A 149 -5.39 12.13 -3.48
N GLY A 150 -4.75 11.38 -4.38
CA GLY A 150 -4.61 11.76 -5.78
C GLY A 150 -5.93 11.85 -6.51
N VAL A 151 -6.83 10.88 -6.28
CA VAL A 151 -8.19 10.91 -6.83
C VAL A 151 -8.98 12.09 -6.29
N SER A 152 -8.89 12.37 -4.99
CA SER A 152 -9.57 13.52 -4.37
C SER A 152 -9.11 14.85 -4.99
N TYR A 153 -7.81 15.04 -5.16
CA TYR A 153 -7.27 16.24 -5.80
C TYR A 153 -7.70 16.38 -7.26
N GLY A 154 -7.64 15.29 -8.02
CA GLY A 154 -8.13 15.27 -9.40
C GLY A 154 -9.60 15.63 -9.51
N LEU A 155 -10.43 15.09 -8.63
CA LEU A 155 -11.86 15.40 -8.55
C LEU A 155 -12.13 16.88 -8.30
N HIS A 156 -11.46 17.50 -7.34
CA HIS A 156 -11.65 18.91 -7.03
C HIS A 156 -11.34 19.81 -8.23
N ILE A 157 -10.24 19.53 -8.95
CA ILE A 157 -9.86 20.30 -10.13
C ILE A 157 -10.84 20.07 -11.29
N THR A 158 -11.24 18.82 -11.55
CA THR A 158 -12.16 18.50 -12.65
C THR A 158 -13.56 19.04 -12.41
N ASN A 159 -14.06 19.03 -11.17
CA ASN A 159 -15.34 19.62 -10.82
C ASN A 159 -15.31 21.13 -11.03
N ARG A 160 -14.27 21.81 -10.56
CA ARG A 160 -14.15 23.25 -10.77
C ARG A 160 -14.07 23.61 -12.24
N TYR A 161 -13.32 22.84 -13.03
CA TYR A 161 -13.28 23.01 -14.48
C TYR A 161 -14.67 22.84 -15.13
N ALA A 162 -15.48 21.91 -14.65
CA ALA A 162 -16.83 21.68 -15.17
C ALA A 162 -17.79 22.83 -14.83
N GLU A 163 -17.64 23.45 -13.65
CA GLU A 163 -18.43 24.59 -13.20
C GLU A 163 -18.08 25.90 -13.88
N SER A 164 -16.82 26.09 -14.29
CA SER A 164 -16.32 27.31 -14.90
C SER A 164 -16.92 27.53 -16.29
N LYS A 165 -17.09 28.80 -16.68
CA LYS A 165 -17.66 29.22 -17.96
C LYS A 165 -16.58 29.88 -18.82
N GLY A 166 -16.71 29.75 -20.16
CA GLY A 166 -15.77 30.35 -21.11
C GLY A 166 -15.06 29.34 -22.00
N THR A 167 -13.96 29.74 -22.58
CA THR A 167 -13.10 28.88 -23.41
C THR A 167 -12.39 27.81 -22.56
N PRO A 168 -11.94 26.68 -23.13
CA PRO A 168 -11.22 25.65 -22.38
C PRO A 168 -10.00 26.19 -21.61
N GLN A 169 -9.29 27.17 -22.17
CA GLN A 169 -8.14 27.81 -21.53
C GLN A 169 -8.55 28.65 -20.31
N GLU A 170 -9.61 29.45 -20.45
CA GLU A 170 -10.14 30.26 -19.33
C GLU A 170 -10.64 29.38 -18.19
N LYS A 171 -11.36 28.30 -18.49
CA LYS A 171 -11.82 27.33 -17.49
C LYS A 171 -10.68 26.69 -16.72
N MET A 172 -9.62 26.30 -17.45
CA MET A 172 -8.45 25.70 -16.80
C MET A 172 -7.71 26.72 -15.94
N ALA A 173 -7.55 27.96 -16.41
CA ALA A 173 -6.92 29.03 -15.63
C ALA A 173 -7.71 29.29 -14.34
N GLU A 174 -9.03 29.44 -14.42
CA GLU A 174 -9.90 29.64 -13.26
C GLU A 174 -9.84 28.47 -12.27
N ALA A 175 -9.87 27.21 -12.78
CA ALA A 175 -9.80 26.03 -11.94
C ALA A 175 -8.45 25.91 -11.21
N LEU A 176 -7.34 26.25 -11.89
CA LEU A 176 -6.02 26.23 -11.29
C LEU A 176 -5.81 27.39 -10.31
N GLU A 177 -6.30 28.59 -10.62
CA GLU A 177 -6.15 29.74 -9.76
C GLU A 177 -6.94 29.61 -8.45
N SER A 178 -8.16 29.07 -8.49
CA SER A 178 -9.02 28.91 -7.32
C SER A 178 -8.73 27.59 -6.59
N THR A 179 -9.05 26.47 -7.22
CA THR A 179 -8.99 25.14 -6.61
C THR A 179 -7.56 24.58 -6.61
N GLY A 180 -6.76 24.85 -7.64
CA GLY A 180 -5.38 24.40 -7.72
C GLY A 180 -4.52 24.94 -6.58
N ARG A 181 -4.72 26.20 -6.18
CA ARG A 181 -4.04 26.79 -5.00
C ARG A 181 -4.41 26.04 -3.71
N ALA A 182 -5.69 25.73 -3.50
CA ALA A 182 -6.14 24.99 -2.32
C ALA A 182 -5.58 23.58 -2.29
N VAL A 183 -5.58 22.88 -3.43
CA VAL A 183 -5.00 21.55 -3.58
C VAL A 183 -3.48 21.55 -3.30
N LEU A 184 -2.76 22.55 -3.86
CA LEU A 184 -1.32 22.69 -3.61
C LEU A 184 -1.03 22.93 -2.12
N LEU A 185 -1.79 23.81 -1.46
CA LEU A 185 -1.62 24.07 -0.04
C LEU A 185 -1.91 22.83 0.81
N SER A 186 -2.97 22.09 0.49
CA SER A 186 -3.29 20.82 1.14
C SER A 186 -2.18 19.77 0.93
N ALA A 187 -1.64 19.67 -0.28
CA ALA A 187 -0.51 18.76 -0.54
C ALA A 187 0.73 19.15 0.25
N LEU A 188 1.07 20.45 0.32
CA LEU A 188 2.20 20.94 1.13
C LEU A 188 2.03 20.65 2.62
N THR A 189 0.85 20.86 3.18
CA THR A 189 0.59 20.54 4.59
C THR A 189 0.71 19.04 4.86
N THR A 190 0.27 18.19 3.94
CA THR A 190 0.43 16.73 4.01
C THR A 190 1.91 16.33 3.97
N ILE A 191 2.69 16.93 3.06
CA ILE A 191 4.14 16.68 2.96
C ILE A 191 4.84 17.09 4.26
N ILE A 192 4.55 18.27 4.80
CA ILE A 192 5.13 18.75 6.05
C ILE A 192 4.76 17.81 7.20
N GLY A 193 3.50 17.36 7.26
CA GLY A 193 3.04 16.39 8.24
C GLY A 193 3.82 15.07 8.18
N PHE A 194 4.01 14.50 7.00
CA PHE A 194 4.81 13.28 6.85
C PHE A 194 6.29 13.48 7.14
N ILE A 195 6.88 14.59 6.72
CA ILE A 195 8.28 14.92 7.04
C ILE A 195 8.48 15.03 8.56
N SER A 196 7.51 15.59 9.28
CA SER A 196 7.61 15.70 10.75
C SER A 196 7.72 14.35 11.45
N LEU A 197 7.15 13.28 10.88
CA LEU A 197 7.26 11.92 11.42
C LEU A 197 8.69 11.38 11.37
N VAL A 198 9.50 11.83 10.40
CA VAL A 198 10.91 11.42 10.28
C VAL A 198 11.73 11.88 11.50
N PHE A 199 11.35 13.02 12.08
CA PHE A 199 12.03 13.57 13.26
C PHE A 199 11.47 13.02 14.58
N THR A 200 10.42 12.20 14.53
CA THR A 200 9.85 11.61 15.74
C THR A 200 10.68 10.40 16.17
N PRO A 201 11.34 10.43 17.34
CA PRO A 201 12.10 9.28 17.82
C PRO A 201 11.12 8.15 18.17
N MET A 202 11.03 7.15 17.32
CA MET A 202 10.36 5.90 17.67
C MET A 202 11.27 5.17 18.67
N LYS A 203 10.81 5.10 19.93
CA LYS A 203 11.47 4.33 21.01
C LYS A 203 10.96 2.91 21.00
#